data_6ebdb235b794965f42cc601b21d40347
#
_entry.id   6ebdb235b794965f42cc601b21d40347
#
_cell.length_a   1.000
_cell.length_b   1.000
_cell.length_c   1.000
_cell.angle_alpha   90.00
_cell.angle_beta   90.00
_cell.angle_gamma   90.00
#
_symmetry.space_group_name_H-M   'P 1'
#
loop_
_entity.id
_entity.type
_entity.pdbx_description
1 polymer ?
#
loop_
_entity_poly.entity_id
_entity_poly.type
_entity_poly.pdbx_seq_one_letter_code
_entity_poly.pdbx_strand_id
1 'polypeptide(L)'
;MTVPATPATPAAAARTGLALHGVTLGYPDGEGRLTALDDVELAVAPGEFTAVAGPSGSGKSSLLAVAATLLRPDRGRVLVDGVDAGALGERARAALRRERLGIVFQQSNLLASLTAVEQLLVLESVRGRRPERARRRAEELLESVGLAGGKQRRRPHQLSGGERQRVNIARALFGSPSVLLVDEPTSALDHERGARVVDLLAEVTRAHRTATVMVTHDRDLLGRADRVLELHDGRLTG
;
A
#
# COMPACT_ATOMS: atom_id res chain seq x y z
N MET A 1 -57.19 -9.33 1.14
CA MET A 1 -56.24 -8.89 2.14
C MET A 1 -54.84 -9.11 1.59
N THR A 2 -54.24 -8.07 1.06
CA THR A 2 -52.95 -8.10 0.42
C THR A 2 -51.91 -7.73 1.49
N VAL A 3 -50.99 -8.67 1.78
CA VAL A 3 -49.88 -8.47 2.73
C VAL A 3 -48.85 -7.54 2.06
N PRO A 4 -48.44 -6.42 2.66
CA PRO A 4 -47.38 -5.59 2.09
C PRO A 4 -46.03 -6.30 2.22
N ALA A 5 -45.30 -6.35 1.10
CA ALA A 5 -43.93 -6.86 1.05
C ALA A 5 -43.00 -5.96 1.88
N THR A 6 -42.30 -6.54 2.85
CA THR A 6 -41.28 -5.90 3.63
C THR A 6 -40.13 -5.47 2.70
N PRO A 7 -39.68 -4.20 2.73
CA PRO A 7 -38.54 -3.80 1.93
C PRO A 7 -37.29 -4.56 2.42
N ALA A 8 -36.60 -5.21 1.49
CA ALA A 8 -35.30 -5.85 1.74
C ALA A 8 -34.32 -4.82 2.28
N THR A 9 -33.81 -5.07 3.47
CA THR A 9 -32.69 -4.31 4.07
C THR A 9 -31.52 -4.34 3.08
N PRO A 10 -30.94 -3.18 2.69
CA PRO A 10 -29.77 -3.19 1.84
C PRO A 10 -28.66 -3.97 2.55
N ALA A 11 -28.16 -5.01 1.88
CA ALA A 11 -27.00 -5.78 2.32
C ALA A 11 -25.91 -4.79 2.77
N ALA A 12 -25.41 -4.95 3.99
CA ALA A 12 -24.37 -4.11 4.55
C ALA A 12 -23.23 -4.03 3.52
N ALA A 13 -23.04 -2.86 2.92
CA ALA A 13 -21.98 -2.64 1.95
C ALA A 13 -20.68 -3.07 2.63
N ALA A 14 -20.05 -4.11 2.11
CA ALA A 14 -18.79 -4.61 2.64
C ALA A 14 -17.85 -3.41 2.76
N ARG A 15 -17.32 -3.15 3.98
CA ARG A 15 -16.42 -2.02 4.21
C ARG A 15 -15.23 -2.18 3.27
N THR A 16 -15.10 -1.30 2.30
CA THR A 16 -14.00 -1.26 1.36
C THR A 16 -12.90 -0.40 1.97
N GLY A 17 -11.70 -0.94 2.13
CA GLY A 17 -10.55 -0.18 2.62
C GLY A 17 -10.03 0.79 1.57
N LEU A 18 -9.92 0.30 0.30
CA LEU A 18 -9.54 1.10 -0.86
C LEU A 18 -10.51 0.84 -2.01
N ALA A 19 -11.00 1.91 -2.65
CA ALA A 19 -11.73 1.78 -3.91
C ALA A 19 -11.31 2.87 -4.91
N LEU A 20 -11.18 2.46 -6.16
CA LEU A 20 -11.02 3.30 -7.34
C LEU A 20 -12.24 3.07 -8.23
N HIS A 21 -12.91 4.13 -8.66
CA HIS A 21 -14.10 4.07 -9.50
C HIS A 21 -13.90 4.89 -10.77
N GLY A 22 -13.85 4.23 -11.93
CA GLY A 22 -13.73 4.85 -13.24
C GLY A 22 -12.48 5.71 -13.40
N VAL A 23 -11.36 5.29 -12.78
CA VAL A 23 -10.16 6.12 -12.69
C VAL A 23 -9.44 6.18 -14.03
N THR A 24 -9.30 7.40 -14.56
CA THR A 24 -8.54 7.68 -15.80
C THR A 24 -7.45 8.71 -15.48
N LEU A 25 -6.21 8.44 -15.95
CA LEU A 25 -5.06 9.33 -15.80
C LEU A 25 -4.25 9.33 -17.08
N GLY A 26 -3.91 10.53 -17.58
CA GLY A 26 -3.02 10.71 -18.72
C GLY A 26 -1.91 11.69 -18.43
N TYR A 27 -0.79 11.51 -19.14
CA TYR A 27 0.36 12.41 -19.12
C TYR A 27 0.51 13.13 -20.46
N PRO A 28 1.01 14.36 -20.49
CA PRO A 28 1.42 15.00 -21.73
C PRO A 28 2.51 14.17 -22.44
N ASP A 29 2.38 13.95 -23.76
CA ASP A 29 3.36 13.24 -24.58
C ASP A 29 3.53 13.95 -25.92
N GLY A 30 4.51 14.83 -25.98
CA GLY A 30 4.69 15.75 -27.10
C GLY A 30 3.45 16.62 -27.35
N GLU A 31 2.89 16.57 -28.57
CA GLU A 31 1.61 17.22 -28.93
C GLU A 31 0.39 16.38 -28.53
N GLY A 32 0.59 15.14 -28.05
CA GLY A 32 -0.45 14.19 -27.67
C GLY A 32 -0.59 14.01 -26.18
N ARG A 33 -1.30 12.94 -25.82
CA ARG A 33 -1.50 12.52 -24.45
C ARG A 33 -1.38 11.01 -24.32
N LEU A 34 -0.49 10.51 -23.46
CA LEU A 34 -0.37 9.11 -23.12
C LEU A 34 -1.36 8.78 -22.00
N THR A 35 -2.30 7.89 -22.24
CA THR A 35 -3.21 7.37 -21.21
C THR A 35 -2.50 6.30 -20.39
N ALA A 36 -2.23 6.59 -19.13
CA ALA A 36 -1.56 5.68 -18.21
C ALA A 36 -2.54 4.79 -17.43
N LEU A 37 -3.76 5.28 -17.18
CA LEU A 37 -4.88 4.53 -16.59
C LEU A 37 -6.14 4.87 -17.39
N ASP A 38 -6.93 3.86 -17.74
CA ASP A 38 -8.13 3.98 -18.54
C ASP A 38 -9.30 3.22 -17.90
N ASP A 39 -10.22 3.99 -17.30
CA ASP A 39 -11.45 3.50 -16.66
C ASP A 39 -11.22 2.37 -15.63
N VAL A 40 -10.25 2.58 -14.72
CA VAL A 40 -9.84 1.57 -13.74
C VAL A 40 -10.87 1.44 -12.63
N GLU A 41 -11.38 0.23 -12.43
CA GLU A 41 -12.19 -0.19 -11.29
C GLU A 41 -11.39 -1.11 -10.37
N LEU A 42 -11.29 -0.77 -9.09
CA LEU A 42 -10.61 -1.57 -8.08
C LEU A 42 -11.31 -1.39 -6.74
N ALA A 43 -11.62 -2.49 -6.08
CA ALA A 43 -12.09 -2.47 -4.70
C ALA A 43 -11.32 -3.52 -3.89
N VAL A 44 -10.76 -3.12 -2.75
CA VAL A 44 -9.98 -3.99 -1.86
C VAL A 44 -10.54 -3.90 -0.45
N ALA A 45 -10.93 -5.04 0.11
CA ALA A 45 -11.50 -5.12 1.47
C ALA A 45 -10.41 -5.07 2.55
N PRO A 46 -10.74 -4.64 3.79
CA PRO A 46 -9.83 -4.75 4.92
C PRO A 46 -9.42 -6.20 5.19
N GLY A 47 -8.11 -6.47 5.18
CA GLY A 47 -7.52 -7.80 5.33
C GLY A 47 -7.36 -8.56 4.02
N GLU A 48 -7.75 -7.99 2.88
CA GLU A 48 -7.53 -8.56 1.55
C GLU A 48 -6.15 -8.16 1.01
N PHE A 49 -5.41 -9.13 0.50
CA PHE A 49 -4.15 -8.93 -0.20
C PHE A 49 -4.36 -9.13 -1.71
N THR A 50 -4.42 -8.03 -2.45
CA THR A 50 -4.58 -8.03 -3.91
C THR A 50 -3.23 -7.77 -4.58
N ALA A 51 -2.85 -8.63 -5.53
CA ALA A 51 -1.69 -8.41 -6.40
C ALA A 51 -2.15 -7.89 -7.76
N VAL A 52 -1.45 -6.88 -8.27
CA VAL A 52 -1.64 -6.34 -9.63
C VAL A 52 -0.38 -6.63 -10.43
N ALA A 53 -0.49 -7.54 -11.39
CA ALA A 53 0.57 -7.90 -12.31
C ALA A 53 0.49 -7.09 -13.60
N GLY A 54 1.60 -6.98 -14.32
CA GLY A 54 1.64 -6.35 -15.63
C GLY A 54 3.05 -6.04 -16.10
N PRO A 55 3.27 -5.87 -17.42
CA PRO A 55 4.58 -5.53 -17.97
C PRO A 55 5.05 -4.13 -17.53
N SER A 56 6.33 -3.83 -17.76
CA SER A 56 6.82 -2.45 -17.60
C SER A 56 6.05 -1.50 -18.50
N GLY A 57 5.71 -0.32 -17.99
CA GLY A 57 4.94 0.69 -18.73
C GLY A 57 3.42 0.47 -18.72
N SER A 58 2.88 -0.61 -18.14
CA SER A 58 1.43 -0.85 -18.11
C SER A 58 0.60 0.09 -17.24
N GLY A 59 1.24 0.99 -16.46
CA GLY A 59 0.53 1.94 -15.58
C GLY A 59 0.59 1.59 -14.08
N LYS A 60 1.30 0.54 -13.64
CA LYS A 60 1.36 0.09 -12.25
C LYS A 60 1.77 1.18 -11.25
N SER A 61 2.84 1.91 -11.56
CA SER A 61 3.30 3.01 -10.69
C SER A 61 2.30 4.18 -10.66
N SER A 62 1.62 4.43 -11.79
CA SER A 62 0.53 5.42 -11.86
C SER A 62 -0.68 4.99 -11.03
N LEU A 63 -1.03 3.71 -11.08
CA LEU A 63 -2.09 3.12 -10.24
C LEU A 63 -1.79 3.33 -8.75
N LEU A 64 -0.58 2.97 -8.31
CA LEU A 64 -0.17 3.19 -6.92
C LEU A 64 -0.12 4.67 -6.54
N ALA A 65 0.37 5.55 -7.42
CA ALA A 65 0.44 6.99 -7.14
C ALA A 65 -0.96 7.62 -6.99
N VAL A 66 -1.94 7.17 -7.79
CA VAL A 66 -3.35 7.58 -7.66
C VAL A 66 -3.98 6.98 -6.40
N ALA A 67 -3.79 5.68 -6.14
CA ALA A 67 -4.26 5.01 -4.92
C ALA A 67 -3.67 5.64 -3.65
N ALA A 68 -2.37 6.04 -3.71
CA ALA A 68 -1.70 6.78 -2.64
C ALA A 68 -2.17 8.24 -2.52
N THR A 69 -3.09 8.69 -3.36
CA THR A 69 -3.57 10.08 -3.43
C THR A 69 -2.47 11.12 -3.68
N LEU A 70 -1.33 10.67 -4.24
CA LEU A 70 -0.21 11.53 -4.66
C LEU A 70 -0.52 12.24 -5.97
N LEU A 71 -1.19 11.54 -6.89
CA LEU A 71 -1.71 12.09 -8.14
C LEU A 71 -3.24 12.18 -8.07
N ARG A 72 -3.79 13.23 -8.66
CA ARG A 72 -5.22 13.32 -8.92
C ARG A 72 -5.51 12.70 -10.27
N PRO A 73 -6.48 11.78 -10.38
CA PRO A 73 -6.91 11.31 -11.68
C PRO A 73 -7.62 12.43 -12.46
N ASP A 74 -7.63 12.33 -13.78
CA ASP A 74 -8.37 13.24 -14.65
C ASP A 74 -9.89 13.00 -14.53
N ARG A 75 -10.28 11.72 -14.32
CA ARG A 75 -11.66 11.27 -14.12
C ARG A 75 -11.70 10.19 -13.06
N GLY A 76 -12.89 9.95 -12.54
CA GLY A 76 -13.13 8.93 -11.54
C GLY A 76 -12.89 9.42 -10.11
N ARG A 77 -12.93 8.48 -9.15
CA ARG A 77 -12.83 8.77 -7.72
C ARG A 77 -11.94 7.76 -7.02
N VAL A 78 -11.25 8.20 -5.97
CA VAL A 78 -10.44 7.36 -5.09
C VAL A 78 -11.01 7.48 -3.67
N LEU A 79 -11.47 6.36 -3.13
CA LEU A 79 -11.97 6.29 -1.77
C LEU A 79 -11.01 5.52 -0.88
N VAL A 80 -10.65 6.10 0.26
CA VAL A 80 -9.88 5.47 1.33
C VAL A 80 -10.77 5.42 2.57
N ASP A 81 -11.08 4.23 3.06
CA ASP A 81 -12.07 4.02 4.14
C ASP A 81 -13.42 4.74 3.88
N GLY A 82 -13.86 4.77 2.63
CA GLY A 82 -15.08 5.47 2.21
C GLY A 82 -14.94 6.98 2.08
N VAL A 83 -13.77 7.57 2.37
CA VAL A 83 -13.51 9.01 2.22
C VAL A 83 -13.03 9.29 0.80
N ASP A 84 -13.75 10.11 0.03
CA ASP A 84 -13.35 10.54 -1.31
C ASP A 84 -12.17 11.52 -1.22
N ALA A 85 -10.99 11.05 -1.62
CA ALA A 85 -9.76 11.84 -1.59
C ALA A 85 -9.79 13.00 -2.60
N GLY A 86 -10.58 12.88 -3.68
CA GLY A 86 -10.77 13.92 -4.70
C GLY A 86 -11.52 15.14 -4.19
N ALA A 87 -12.46 14.92 -3.25
CA ALA A 87 -13.25 15.98 -2.62
C ALA A 87 -12.44 16.79 -1.57
N LEU A 88 -11.26 16.28 -1.16
CA LEU A 88 -10.44 16.93 -0.13
C LEU A 88 -9.52 18.00 -0.71
N GLY A 89 -9.37 19.10 0.03
CA GLY A 89 -8.29 20.05 -0.20
C GLY A 89 -6.91 19.43 0.13
N GLU A 90 -5.82 20.03 -0.38
CA GLU A 90 -4.46 19.45 -0.29
C GLU A 90 -4.05 19.11 1.15
N ARG A 91 -4.33 19.99 2.12
CA ARG A 91 -3.97 19.77 3.52
C ARG A 91 -4.70 18.57 4.13
N ALA A 92 -6.00 18.43 3.85
CA ALA A 92 -6.81 17.30 4.34
C ALA A 92 -6.41 15.99 3.66
N ARG A 93 -6.09 16.03 2.35
CA ARG A 93 -5.60 14.89 1.60
C ARG A 93 -4.22 14.43 2.11
N ALA A 94 -3.32 15.37 2.44
CA ALA A 94 -2.04 15.04 3.08
C ALA A 94 -2.23 14.42 4.48
N ALA A 95 -3.22 14.86 5.24
CA ALA A 95 -3.57 14.23 6.52
C ALA A 95 -4.12 12.81 6.32
N LEU A 96 -5.02 12.60 5.35
CA LEU A 96 -5.55 11.28 4.99
C LEU A 96 -4.40 10.30 4.64
N ARG A 97 -3.45 10.73 3.78
CA ARG A 97 -2.25 9.92 3.44
C ARG A 97 -1.48 9.53 4.69
N ARG A 98 -1.15 10.48 5.53
CA ARG A 98 -0.33 10.28 6.73
C ARG A 98 -0.98 9.36 7.76
N GLU A 99 -2.31 9.35 7.82
CA GLU A 99 -3.07 8.63 8.86
C GLU A 99 -3.57 7.26 8.40
N ARG A 100 -3.88 7.11 7.09
CA ARG A 100 -4.58 5.94 6.55
C ARG A 100 -3.77 5.11 5.59
N LEU A 101 -2.70 5.66 5.00
CA LEU A 101 -1.93 4.97 3.98
C LEU A 101 -0.54 4.61 4.49
N GLY A 102 -0.15 3.36 4.28
CA GLY A 102 1.23 2.89 4.36
C GLY A 102 1.75 2.63 2.95
N ILE A 103 3.01 3.00 2.68
CA ILE A 103 3.62 2.77 1.38
C ILE A 103 4.94 2.04 1.59
N VAL A 104 5.05 0.87 0.94
CA VAL A 104 6.30 0.11 0.81
C VAL A 104 6.84 0.37 -0.58
N PHE A 105 7.95 1.09 -0.66
CA PHE A 105 8.60 1.43 -1.93
C PHE A 105 9.49 0.30 -2.43
N GLN A 106 9.70 0.21 -3.73
CA GLN A 106 10.63 -0.70 -4.39
C GLN A 106 12.03 -0.61 -3.77
N GLN A 107 12.56 0.60 -3.65
CA GLN A 107 13.75 0.87 -2.86
C GLN A 107 13.34 1.25 -1.45
N SER A 108 13.97 0.62 -0.45
CA SER A 108 13.59 0.83 0.96
C SER A 108 13.73 2.27 1.45
N ASN A 109 14.54 3.09 0.75
CA ASN A 109 14.75 4.53 1.04
C ASN A 109 14.93 4.81 2.54
N LEU A 110 15.76 3.98 3.20
CA LEU A 110 16.07 4.15 4.62
C LEU A 110 17.11 5.26 4.79
N LEU A 111 16.93 6.08 5.81
CA LEU A 111 17.87 7.13 6.17
C LEU A 111 19.17 6.49 6.71
N ALA A 112 20.29 6.72 6.04
CA ALA A 112 21.57 6.04 6.33
C ALA A 112 22.08 6.27 7.75
N SER A 113 21.74 7.41 8.36
CA SER A 113 22.15 7.80 9.72
C SER A 113 21.33 7.15 10.83
N LEU A 114 20.13 6.63 10.52
CA LEU A 114 19.17 6.10 11.51
C LEU A 114 19.26 4.58 11.60
N THR A 115 19.13 4.06 12.80
CA THR A 115 18.95 2.63 13.08
C THR A 115 17.54 2.15 12.66
N ALA A 116 17.33 0.84 12.56
CA ALA A 116 16.04 0.28 12.18
C ALA A 116 14.90 0.81 13.06
N VAL A 117 15.07 0.88 14.37
CA VAL A 117 14.05 1.42 15.28
C VAL A 117 13.83 2.92 15.06
N GLU A 118 14.90 3.69 14.82
CA GLU A 118 14.81 5.13 14.58
C GLU A 118 14.13 5.45 13.24
N GLN A 119 14.19 4.56 12.22
CA GLN A 119 13.43 4.70 10.97
C GLN A 119 11.92 4.77 11.20
N LEU A 120 11.42 4.10 12.24
CA LEU A 120 10.02 4.15 12.61
C LEU A 120 9.75 5.38 13.49
N LEU A 121 10.61 5.65 14.46
CA LEU A 121 10.41 6.72 15.43
C LEU A 121 10.43 8.12 14.79
N VAL A 122 11.21 8.34 13.73
CA VAL A 122 11.23 9.61 13.02
C VAL A 122 9.86 10.03 12.49
N LEU A 123 8.97 9.06 12.20
CA LEU A 123 7.61 9.35 11.76
C LEU A 123 6.78 10.03 12.85
N GLU A 124 7.02 9.74 14.12
CA GLU A 124 6.36 10.43 15.24
C GLU A 124 6.86 11.89 15.35
N SER A 125 8.15 12.12 15.14
CA SER A 125 8.69 13.49 15.08
C SER A 125 8.05 14.31 13.97
N VAL A 126 7.90 13.73 12.78
CA VAL A 126 7.23 14.38 11.64
C VAL A 126 5.74 14.68 11.95
N ARG A 127 5.11 13.86 12.80
CA ARG A 127 3.74 14.07 13.28
C ARG A 127 3.63 15.05 14.46
N GLY A 128 4.74 15.60 14.93
CA GLY A 128 4.78 16.48 16.11
C GLY A 128 4.55 15.75 17.43
N ARG A 129 4.76 14.42 17.45
CA ARG A 129 4.61 13.59 18.65
C ARG A 129 5.99 13.26 19.24
N ARG A 130 6.01 12.80 20.50
CA ARG A 130 7.25 12.42 21.19
C ARG A 130 7.67 10.99 20.81
N PRO A 131 8.80 10.78 20.11
CA PRO A 131 9.24 9.46 19.63
C PRO A 131 9.43 8.44 20.75
N GLU A 132 9.90 8.89 21.92
CA GLU A 132 10.21 8.01 23.06
C GLU A 132 8.99 7.22 23.53
N ARG A 133 7.79 7.82 23.44
CA ARG A 133 6.53 7.16 23.83
C ARG A 133 6.13 6.02 22.89
N ALA A 134 6.66 6.02 21.67
CA ALA A 134 6.35 5.03 20.67
C ALA A 134 7.45 3.96 20.50
N ARG A 135 8.55 4.04 21.26
CA ARG A 135 9.73 3.14 21.14
C ARG A 135 9.32 1.67 21.30
N ARG A 136 8.61 1.34 22.36
CA ARG A 136 8.16 -0.04 22.61
C ARG A 136 7.35 -0.58 21.43
N ARG A 137 6.40 0.18 20.91
CA ARG A 137 5.61 -0.18 19.73
C ARG A 137 6.47 -0.36 18.48
N ALA A 138 7.49 0.49 18.28
CA ALA A 138 8.41 0.35 17.17
C ALA A 138 9.23 -0.94 17.26
N GLU A 139 9.71 -1.30 18.46
CA GLU A 139 10.45 -2.52 18.73
C GLU A 139 9.58 -3.76 18.53
N GLU A 140 8.37 -3.78 19.07
CA GLU A 140 7.38 -4.87 18.89
C GLU A 140 7.02 -5.07 17.40
N LEU A 141 6.84 -3.99 16.65
CA LEU A 141 6.55 -4.06 15.23
C LEU A 141 7.74 -4.56 14.41
N LEU A 142 8.95 -4.16 14.73
CA LEU A 142 10.16 -4.72 14.09
C LEU A 142 10.32 -6.21 14.40
N GLU A 143 10.02 -6.63 15.61
CA GLU A 143 10.05 -8.04 16.00
C GLU A 143 9.01 -8.85 15.21
N SER A 144 7.79 -8.35 15.04
CA SER A 144 6.72 -9.01 14.27
C SER A 144 7.07 -9.23 12.80
N VAL A 145 7.94 -8.38 12.22
CA VAL A 145 8.48 -8.58 10.86
C VAL A 145 9.81 -9.36 10.85
N GLY A 146 10.20 -9.99 11.98
CA GLY A 146 11.38 -10.84 12.09
C GLY A 146 12.70 -10.07 12.27
N LEU A 147 12.66 -8.85 12.82
CA LEU A 147 13.82 -8.05 13.19
C LEU A 147 13.91 -7.88 14.71
N ALA A 148 14.36 -8.93 15.40
CA ALA A 148 14.49 -8.95 16.85
C ALA A 148 15.89 -8.56 17.33
N GLY A 149 15.98 -8.17 18.61
CA GLY A 149 17.21 -7.98 19.37
C GLY A 149 18.17 -6.95 18.75
N GLY A 150 19.45 -7.31 18.64
CA GLY A 150 20.50 -6.40 18.15
C GLY A 150 20.30 -5.84 16.75
N LYS A 151 19.49 -6.49 15.90
CA LYS A 151 19.19 -6.01 14.53
C LYS A 151 18.40 -4.71 14.52
N GLN A 152 17.59 -4.46 15.53
CA GLN A 152 16.82 -3.22 15.65
C GLN A 152 17.69 -1.96 15.84
N ARG A 153 18.92 -2.15 16.33
CA ARG A 153 19.90 -1.08 16.54
C ARG A 153 20.89 -0.92 15.39
N ARG A 154 20.77 -1.74 14.33
CA ARG A 154 21.62 -1.65 13.14
C ARG A 154 21.17 -0.55 12.21
N ARG A 155 22.14 0.08 11.55
CA ARG A 155 21.91 1.03 10.46
C ARG A 155 21.75 0.30 9.12
N PRO A 156 21.18 0.93 8.06
CA PRO A 156 20.92 0.29 6.79
C PRO A 156 22.10 -0.47 6.15
N HIS A 157 23.32 0.06 6.27
CA HIS A 157 24.53 -0.58 5.75
C HIS A 157 24.93 -1.88 6.48
N GLN A 158 24.40 -2.10 7.68
CA GLN A 158 24.64 -3.29 8.53
C GLN A 158 23.52 -4.35 8.36
N LEU A 159 22.54 -4.07 7.53
CA LEU A 159 21.37 -4.92 7.27
C LEU A 159 21.47 -5.54 5.87
N SER A 160 21.06 -6.80 5.74
CA SER A 160 20.88 -7.43 4.43
C SER A 160 19.76 -6.77 3.62
N GLY A 161 19.68 -7.03 2.31
CA GLY A 161 18.59 -6.51 1.47
C GLY A 161 17.19 -6.86 2.00
N GLY A 162 16.98 -8.12 2.36
CA GLY A 162 15.71 -8.57 2.94
C GLY A 162 15.42 -7.95 4.32
N GLU A 163 16.44 -7.73 5.16
CA GLU A 163 16.27 -7.02 6.43
C GLU A 163 15.90 -5.55 6.23
N ARG A 164 16.52 -4.87 5.26
CA ARG A 164 16.11 -3.50 4.89
C ARG A 164 14.67 -3.45 4.40
N GLN A 165 14.23 -4.44 3.62
CA GLN A 165 12.84 -4.51 3.17
C GLN A 165 11.86 -4.76 4.32
N ARG A 166 12.22 -5.57 5.31
CA ARG A 166 11.43 -5.76 6.53
C ARG A 166 11.30 -4.47 7.35
N VAL A 167 12.36 -3.66 7.45
CA VAL A 167 12.30 -2.32 8.06
C VAL A 167 11.35 -1.41 7.27
N ASN A 168 11.39 -1.45 5.93
CA ASN A 168 10.50 -0.67 5.06
C ASN A 168 9.02 -1.05 5.30
N ILE A 169 8.71 -2.35 5.40
CA ILE A 169 7.37 -2.85 5.73
C ILE A 169 6.93 -2.38 7.12
N ALA A 170 7.77 -2.58 8.14
CA ALA A 170 7.47 -2.12 9.49
C ALA A 170 7.22 -0.60 9.54
N ARG A 171 8.04 0.19 8.83
CA ARG A 171 7.86 1.64 8.71
C ARG A 171 6.51 2.01 8.10
N ALA A 172 6.08 1.32 7.05
CA ALA A 172 4.79 1.54 6.41
C ALA A 172 3.61 1.22 7.35
N LEU A 173 3.74 0.16 8.18
CA LEU A 173 2.72 -0.27 9.15
C LEU A 173 2.70 0.55 10.45
N PHE A 174 3.76 1.31 10.76
CA PHE A 174 3.91 1.99 12.05
C PHE A 174 2.80 3.00 12.34
N GLY A 175 2.23 3.60 11.30
CA GLY A 175 1.06 4.48 11.39
C GLY A 175 -0.27 3.78 11.70
N SER A 176 -0.32 2.45 11.76
CA SER A 176 -1.57 1.64 11.71
C SER A 176 -2.46 2.03 10.53
N PRO A 177 -1.93 1.97 9.30
CA PRO A 177 -2.71 2.34 8.12
C PRO A 177 -3.86 1.36 7.91
N SER A 178 -4.94 1.82 7.31
CA SER A 178 -6.03 0.97 6.80
C SER A 178 -5.76 0.41 5.41
N VAL A 179 -4.88 1.08 4.66
CA VAL A 179 -4.47 0.68 3.31
C VAL A 179 -2.94 0.58 3.24
N LEU A 180 -2.44 -0.51 2.68
CA LEU A 180 -1.02 -0.74 2.42
C LEU A 180 -0.78 -0.84 0.91
N LEU A 181 0.01 0.05 0.36
CA LEU A 181 0.41 0.08 -1.04
C LEU A 181 1.86 -0.39 -1.16
N VAL A 182 2.12 -1.35 -2.04
CA VAL A 182 3.41 -2.03 -2.12
C VAL A 182 3.89 -2.00 -3.57
N ASP A 183 5.01 -1.34 -3.79
CA ASP A 183 5.63 -1.18 -5.11
C ASP A 183 6.84 -2.10 -5.25
N GLU A 184 6.72 -3.15 -6.10
CA GLU A 184 7.80 -4.06 -6.50
C GLU A 184 8.71 -4.50 -5.33
N PRO A 185 8.17 -5.10 -4.25
CA PRO A 185 8.88 -5.29 -2.98
C PRO A 185 10.04 -6.27 -3.06
N THR A 186 10.18 -7.01 -4.16
CA THR A 186 11.13 -8.11 -4.34
C THR A 186 12.20 -7.86 -5.40
N SER A 187 12.11 -6.74 -6.14
CA SER A 187 12.96 -6.44 -7.31
C SER A 187 14.48 -6.44 -7.04
N ALA A 188 14.91 -6.22 -5.80
CA ALA A 188 16.32 -6.22 -5.38
C ALA A 188 16.71 -7.46 -4.56
N LEU A 189 15.90 -8.53 -4.58
CA LEU A 189 16.09 -9.74 -3.80
C LEU A 189 16.19 -10.96 -4.71
N ASP A 190 16.88 -12.01 -4.24
CA ASP A 190 16.77 -13.32 -4.83
C ASP A 190 15.38 -13.92 -4.61
N HIS A 191 15.01 -14.91 -5.41
CA HIS A 191 13.68 -15.51 -5.42
C HIS A 191 13.22 -16.00 -4.04
N GLU A 192 14.11 -16.69 -3.29
CA GLU A 192 13.75 -17.24 -1.96
C GLU A 192 13.49 -16.12 -0.93
N ARG A 193 14.30 -15.05 -0.95
CA ARG A 193 14.11 -13.90 -0.08
C ARG A 193 12.88 -13.09 -0.49
N GLY A 194 12.64 -12.99 -1.80
CA GLY A 194 11.44 -12.36 -2.36
C GLY A 194 10.18 -13.07 -1.87
N ALA A 195 10.13 -14.40 -1.98
CA ALA A 195 9.03 -15.21 -1.49
C ALA A 195 8.72 -14.95 -0.02
N ARG A 196 9.75 -14.94 0.85
CA ARG A 196 9.58 -14.64 2.29
C ARG A 196 9.06 -13.22 2.57
N VAL A 197 9.39 -12.25 1.72
CA VAL A 197 8.85 -10.88 1.84
C VAL A 197 7.37 -10.84 1.49
N VAL A 198 6.95 -11.54 0.44
CA VAL A 198 5.53 -11.59 0.05
C VAL A 198 4.70 -12.39 1.06
N ASP A 199 5.23 -13.51 1.59
CA ASP A 199 4.58 -14.25 2.68
C ASP A 199 4.37 -13.34 3.91
N LEU A 200 5.39 -12.56 4.30
CA LEU A 200 5.27 -11.57 5.36
C LEU A 200 4.20 -10.51 5.07
N LEU A 201 4.11 -10.01 3.82
CA LEU A 201 3.08 -9.06 3.44
C LEU A 201 1.67 -9.64 3.58
N ALA A 202 1.47 -10.91 3.20
CA ALA A 202 0.19 -11.60 3.40
C ALA A 202 -0.15 -11.76 4.90
N GLU A 203 0.83 -12.14 5.72
CA GLU A 203 0.65 -12.27 7.17
C GLU A 203 0.28 -10.93 7.83
N VAL A 204 1.03 -9.86 7.57
CA VAL A 204 0.75 -8.53 8.16
C VAL A 204 -0.55 -7.93 7.65
N THR A 205 -0.93 -8.19 6.40
CA THR A 205 -2.24 -7.80 5.83
C THR A 205 -3.38 -8.36 6.67
N ARG A 206 -3.35 -9.64 6.96
CA ARG A 206 -4.38 -10.31 7.77
C ARG A 206 -4.32 -9.85 9.23
N ALA A 207 -3.13 -9.82 9.83
CA ALA A 207 -2.94 -9.44 11.23
C ALA A 207 -3.39 -8.00 11.53
N HIS A 208 -3.07 -7.06 10.65
CA HIS A 208 -3.43 -5.65 10.81
C HIS A 208 -4.75 -5.28 10.11
N ARG A 209 -5.38 -6.22 9.40
CA ARG A 209 -6.62 -6.00 8.61
C ARG A 209 -6.49 -4.82 7.64
N THR A 210 -5.33 -4.67 7.00
CA THR A 210 -5.12 -3.66 5.98
C THR A 210 -5.71 -4.10 4.64
N ALA A 211 -6.25 -3.17 3.85
CA ALA A 211 -6.50 -3.40 2.44
C ALA A 211 -5.17 -3.24 1.68
N THR A 212 -4.58 -4.33 1.23
CA THR A 212 -3.22 -4.31 0.65
C THR A 212 -3.26 -4.48 -0.87
N VAL A 213 -2.59 -3.57 -1.57
CA VAL A 213 -2.37 -3.65 -3.02
C VAL A 213 -0.87 -3.73 -3.28
N MET A 214 -0.42 -4.83 -3.87
CA MET A 214 0.96 -5.01 -4.33
C MET A 214 1.00 -4.98 -5.85
N VAL A 215 1.85 -4.13 -6.42
CA VAL A 215 2.17 -4.23 -7.85
C VAL A 215 3.49 -4.98 -8.01
N THR A 216 3.54 -5.86 -9.00
CA THR A 216 4.74 -6.64 -9.32
C THR A 216 4.75 -7.09 -10.78
N HIS A 217 5.93 -7.36 -11.32
CA HIS A 217 6.11 -8.06 -12.58
C HIS A 217 6.50 -9.54 -12.37
N ASP A 218 6.76 -9.95 -11.12
CA ASP A 218 7.13 -11.33 -10.76
C ASP A 218 5.88 -12.19 -10.59
N ARG A 219 5.61 -13.02 -11.62
CA ARG A 219 4.42 -13.88 -11.69
C ARG A 219 4.48 -15.06 -10.71
N ASP A 220 5.67 -15.51 -10.33
CA ASP A 220 5.85 -16.67 -9.44
C ASP A 220 5.37 -16.38 -8.00
N LEU A 221 5.28 -15.10 -7.64
CA LEU A 221 4.86 -14.67 -6.32
C LEU A 221 3.35 -14.39 -6.20
N LEU A 222 2.62 -14.38 -7.31
CA LEU A 222 1.19 -14.01 -7.34
C LEU A 222 0.30 -14.97 -6.55
N GLY A 223 0.66 -16.26 -6.49
CA GLY A 223 -0.12 -17.28 -5.78
C GLY A 223 -0.22 -17.09 -4.26
N ARG A 224 0.46 -16.08 -3.70
CA ARG A 224 0.38 -15.70 -2.28
C ARG A 224 -0.67 -14.65 -1.97
N ALA A 225 -1.17 -13.98 -3.00
CA ALA A 225 -2.25 -13.00 -2.89
C ALA A 225 -3.62 -13.69 -2.84
N ASP A 226 -4.58 -13.06 -2.16
CA ASP A 226 -5.96 -13.54 -2.11
C ASP A 226 -6.67 -13.30 -3.46
N ARG A 227 -6.24 -12.27 -4.21
CA ARG A 227 -6.75 -11.95 -5.54
C ARG A 227 -5.61 -11.42 -6.43
N VAL A 228 -5.66 -11.82 -7.70
CA VAL A 228 -4.72 -11.39 -8.73
C VAL A 228 -5.48 -10.66 -9.82
N LEU A 229 -4.99 -9.47 -10.19
CA LEU A 229 -5.48 -8.66 -11.29
C LEU A 229 -4.35 -8.41 -12.27
N GLU A 230 -4.67 -8.22 -13.54
CA GLU A 230 -3.71 -7.86 -14.57
C GLU A 230 -3.95 -6.42 -15.06
N LEU A 231 -2.87 -5.64 -15.14
CA LEU A 231 -2.89 -4.29 -15.70
C LEU A 231 -2.17 -4.28 -17.04
N HIS A 232 -2.91 -4.03 -18.12
CA HIS A 232 -2.42 -3.91 -19.49
C HIS A 232 -2.90 -2.61 -20.12
N ASP A 233 -1.98 -1.83 -20.67
CA ASP A 233 -2.31 -0.56 -21.38
C ASP A 233 -3.25 0.34 -20.58
N GLY A 234 -3.00 0.44 -19.26
CA GLY A 234 -3.80 1.25 -18.35
C GLY A 234 -5.13 0.66 -17.93
N ARG A 235 -5.51 -0.53 -18.40
CA ARG A 235 -6.78 -1.22 -18.06
C ARG A 235 -6.55 -2.37 -17.11
N LEU A 236 -7.38 -2.43 -16.07
CA LEU A 236 -7.33 -3.48 -15.05
C LEU A 236 -8.37 -4.56 -15.35
N THR A 237 -7.93 -5.82 -15.35
CA THR A 237 -8.75 -7.01 -15.62
C THR A 237 -8.48 -8.11 -14.61
N GLY A 238 -9.42 -9.03 -14.38
CA GLY A 238 -9.29 -10.18 -13.49
C GLY A 238 -10.49 -10.41 -12.60
#